data_5eaabd89789fc509e7c3fcc0e2e11a90
#
_entry.id   5eaabd89789fc509e7c3fcc0e2e11a90
#
_cell.length_a   1.000
_cell.length_b   1.000
_cell.length_c   1.000
_cell.angle_alpha   90.00
_cell.angle_beta   90.00
_cell.angle_gamma   90.00
#
_symmetry.space_group_name_H-M   'P 1'
#
loop_
_entity.id
_entity.type
_entity.pdbx_description
1 polymer ?
#
loop_
_entity_poly.entity_id
_entity_poly.type
_entity_poly.pdbx_seq_one_letter_code
_entity_poly.pdbx_strand_id
1 'polypeptide(L)'
;DVFLVSKEFQIINSPRFAGGQGECVALGSKIDVDELVFSTGGGATNAATTFARLGFSSAVVARIGNDDPGAAIVTELKQYHVNTELLRVLPKENTAYSTLLTAKNGERSVLVHRGASSSFSASDIPWKNLKSQWLYITSLAGNIELLQKIVTQAKKQGTKVAVNPGRGELKRAVEMRELLSSLSVLIVNLEEAQMLAESDEKDGAKLAKLLAYPGLTVIVTNGARG
;
A
#
# COMPACT_ATOMS: atom_id res chain seq x y z
N ASP A 1 1.38 11.49 5.79
CA ASP A 1 -0.08 11.63 5.68
C ASP A 1 -0.57 12.67 6.67
N VAL A 2 -1.61 13.43 6.29
CA VAL A 2 -2.35 14.31 7.19
C VAL A 2 -3.83 13.93 7.14
N PHE A 3 -4.42 13.81 8.31
CA PHE A 3 -5.85 13.54 8.47
C PHE A 3 -6.53 14.82 8.90
N LEU A 4 -7.52 15.25 8.13
CA LEU A 4 -8.37 16.40 8.39
C LEU A 4 -9.78 15.90 8.64
N VAL A 5 -10.30 16.15 9.83
CA VAL A 5 -11.70 15.87 10.16
C VAL A 5 -12.46 17.19 10.24
N SER A 6 -13.56 17.30 9.52
CA SER A 6 -14.41 18.47 9.58
C SER A 6 -15.89 18.12 9.39
N LYS A 7 -16.73 18.75 10.20
CA LYS A 7 -18.19 18.73 10.03
C LYS A 7 -18.68 19.49 8.81
N GLU A 8 -17.82 20.34 8.22
CA GLU A 8 -18.15 21.14 7.05
C GLU A 8 -17.94 20.39 5.73
N PHE A 9 -17.27 19.21 5.78
CA PHE A 9 -17.20 18.34 4.60
C PHE A 9 -18.57 17.75 4.32
N GLN A 10 -19.10 18.05 3.14
CA GLN A 10 -20.44 17.65 2.74
C GLN A 10 -20.40 16.46 1.79
N ILE A 11 -21.19 15.44 2.09
CA ILE A 11 -21.41 14.33 1.16
C ILE A 11 -22.61 14.64 0.28
N ILE A 12 -22.38 14.70 -1.01
CA ILE A 12 -23.45 14.92 -2.00
C ILE A 12 -23.62 13.70 -2.91
N ASN A 13 -24.87 13.37 -3.22
CA ASN A 13 -25.20 12.33 -4.19
C ASN A 13 -25.18 12.91 -5.60
N SER A 14 -24.41 12.33 -6.50
CA SER A 14 -24.39 12.72 -7.90
C SER A 14 -23.89 11.58 -8.78
N PRO A 15 -24.55 11.30 -9.92
CA PRO A 15 -24.09 10.29 -10.89
C PRO A 15 -22.78 10.66 -11.58
N ARG A 16 -22.26 11.86 -11.36
CA ARG A 16 -20.95 12.30 -11.88
C ARG A 16 -19.77 11.67 -11.12
N PHE A 17 -20.00 11.18 -9.90
CA PHE A 17 -18.99 10.50 -9.12
C PHE A 17 -19.06 8.98 -9.32
N ALA A 18 -17.92 8.32 -9.44
CA ALA A 18 -17.79 6.86 -9.61
C ALA A 18 -18.37 6.20 -8.40
N GLY A 19 -19.00 6.14 -7.62
CA GLY A 19 -19.63 5.58 -6.43
C GLY A 19 -20.98 6.26 -6.11
N GLY A 20 -21.40 7.19 -6.97
CA GLY A 20 -22.65 7.93 -6.77
C GLY A 20 -22.59 9.03 -5.70
N GLN A 21 -21.46 9.15 -4.98
CA GLN A 21 -21.27 10.14 -3.91
C GLN A 21 -19.94 10.87 -4.08
N GLY A 22 -19.91 12.13 -3.66
CA GLY A 22 -18.72 12.96 -3.61
C GLY A 22 -18.65 13.76 -2.32
N GLU A 23 -17.43 13.91 -1.81
CA GLU A 23 -17.14 14.79 -0.69
C GLU A 23 -16.81 16.19 -1.23
N CYS A 24 -17.48 17.19 -0.75
CA CYS A 24 -17.46 18.54 -1.29
C CYS A 24 -17.29 19.61 -0.21
N VAL A 25 -16.67 20.70 -0.62
CA VAL A 25 -16.55 21.93 0.15
C VAL A 25 -17.01 23.11 -0.72
N ALA A 26 -17.51 24.19 -0.11
CA ALA A 26 -17.88 25.37 -0.84
C ALA A 26 -16.66 26.04 -1.49
N LEU A 27 -16.74 26.34 -2.78
CA LEU A 27 -15.65 26.97 -3.51
C LEU A 27 -15.33 28.36 -2.92
N GLY A 28 -14.05 28.62 -2.65
CA GLY A 28 -13.58 29.90 -2.11
C GLY A 28 -13.85 30.11 -0.61
N SER A 29 -14.44 29.12 0.08
CA SER A 29 -14.62 29.19 1.53
C SER A 29 -13.30 28.87 2.28
N LYS A 30 -13.23 29.34 3.52
CA LYS A 30 -12.33 28.82 4.53
C LYS A 30 -13.09 27.78 5.33
N ILE A 31 -12.49 26.60 5.48
CA ILE A 31 -13.10 25.47 6.17
C ILE A 31 -12.36 25.27 7.48
N ASP A 32 -13.09 25.31 8.57
CA ASP A 32 -12.53 24.96 9.88
C ASP A 32 -12.43 23.43 10.00
N VAL A 33 -11.28 22.97 10.47
CA VAL A 33 -11.02 21.56 10.75
C VAL A 33 -11.17 21.31 12.23
N ASP A 34 -11.99 20.33 12.59
CA ASP A 34 -12.22 19.96 13.99
C ASP A 34 -11.00 19.18 14.54
N GLU A 35 -10.35 18.37 13.69
CA GLU A 35 -9.14 17.61 14.07
C GLU A 35 -8.11 17.64 12.93
N LEU A 36 -6.84 17.75 13.34
CA LEU A 36 -5.67 17.69 12.47
C LEU A 36 -4.66 16.71 13.07
N VAL A 37 -4.44 15.58 12.35
CA VAL A 37 -3.50 14.55 12.80
C VAL A 37 -2.45 14.30 11.72
N PHE A 38 -1.17 14.36 12.11
CA PHE A 38 -0.06 13.94 11.26
C PHE A 38 0.37 12.54 11.64
N SER A 39 0.58 11.69 10.63
CA SER A 39 1.11 10.34 10.83
C SER A 39 1.93 9.93 9.63
N THR A 40 2.85 9.01 9.80
CA THR A 40 3.43 8.36 8.64
C THR A 40 2.42 7.39 8.03
N GLY A 41 2.62 7.04 6.76
CA GLY A 41 1.74 6.14 6.04
C GLY A 41 2.48 5.45 4.90
N GLY A 42 1.73 4.66 4.16
CA GLY A 42 2.24 3.84 3.06
C GLY A 42 2.37 2.37 3.43
N GLY A 43 2.10 1.50 2.46
CA GLY A 43 2.02 0.06 2.71
C GLY A 43 3.31 -0.54 3.27
N ALA A 44 4.48 -0.11 2.77
CA ALA A 44 5.77 -0.64 3.21
C ALA A 44 6.11 -0.21 4.65
N THR A 45 5.93 1.07 4.98
CA THR A 45 6.21 1.61 6.32
C THR A 45 5.26 1.04 7.37
N ASN A 46 3.96 0.98 7.06
CA ASN A 46 2.96 0.39 7.95
C ASN A 46 3.25 -1.10 8.24
N ALA A 47 3.58 -1.87 7.22
CA ALA A 47 3.92 -3.28 7.38
C ALA A 47 5.21 -3.46 8.19
N ALA A 48 6.27 -2.69 7.88
CA ALA A 48 7.53 -2.77 8.58
C ALA A 48 7.39 -2.44 10.07
N THR A 49 6.63 -1.38 10.39
CA THR A 49 6.32 -1.01 11.78
C THR A 49 5.50 -2.08 12.48
N THR A 50 4.50 -2.66 11.81
CA THR A 50 3.68 -3.73 12.38
C THR A 50 4.54 -4.95 12.72
N PHE A 51 5.40 -5.38 11.82
CA PHE A 51 6.30 -6.52 12.06
C PHE A 51 7.30 -6.23 13.18
N ALA A 52 7.88 -5.02 13.23
CA ALA A 52 8.79 -4.64 14.31
C ALA A 52 8.09 -4.65 15.67
N ARG A 53 6.87 -4.13 15.77
CA ARG A 53 6.05 -4.15 17.00
C ARG A 53 5.65 -5.56 17.44
N LEU A 54 5.58 -6.50 16.52
CA LEU A 54 5.36 -7.92 16.81
C LEU A 54 6.66 -8.66 17.18
N GLY A 55 7.80 -7.96 17.27
CA GLY A 55 9.08 -8.52 17.70
C GLY A 55 9.94 -9.10 16.57
N PHE A 56 9.56 -8.88 15.31
CA PHE A 56 10.38 -9.30 14.18
C PHE A 56 11.46 -8.26 13.87
N SER A 57 12.65 -8.74 13.46
CA SER A 57 13.66 -7.87 12.85
C SER A 57 13.17 -7.41 11.49
N SER A 58 12.91 -6.11 11.38
CA SER A 58 12.25 -5.51 10.20
C SER A 58 13.13 -4.42 9.58
N ALA A 59 13.18 -4.40 8.26
CA ALA A 59 13.78 -3.33 7.46
C ALA A 59 12.78 -2.87 6.39
N VAL A 60 12.91 -1.63 5.94
CA VAL A 60 12.05 -1.08 4.90
C VAL A 60 12.86 -0.65 3.68
N VAL A 61 12.40 -1.05 2.50
CA VAL A 61 12.92 -0.59 1.20
C VAL A 61 11.87 0.33 0.60
N ALA A 62 12.17 1.60 0.48
CA ALA A 62 11.28 2.60 -0.09
C ALA A 62 12.08 3.82 -0.56
N ARG A 63 11.40 4.78 -1.19
CA ARG A 63 11.96 6.06 -1.61
C ARG A 63 11.28 7.19 -0.85
N ILE A 64 12.08 8.16 -0.41
CA ILE A 64 11.62 9.39 0.24
C ILE A 64 12.33 10.60 -0.38
N GLY A 65 11.75 11.78 -0.23
CA GLY A 65 12.40 13.03 -0.55
C GLY A 65 13.40 13.47 0.53
N ASN A 66 14.20 14.49 0.22
CA ASN A 66 15.02 15.19 1.20
C ASN A 66 14.24 16.38 1.75
N ASP A 67 13.16 16.09 2.48
CA ASP A 67 12.20 17.05 3.01
C ASP A 67 11.71 16.65 4.42
N ASP A 68 10.99 17.57 5.07
CA ASP A 68 10.47 17.34 6.43
C ASP A 68 9.60 16.07 6.55
N PRO A 69 8.67 15.77 5.60
CA PRO A 69 7.93 14.52 5.63
C PRO A 69 8.81 13.28 5.55
N GLY A 70 9.89 13.32 4.75
CA GLY A 70 10.87 12.22 4.66
C GLY A 70 11.63 12.03 5.99
N ALA A 71 12.07 13.12 6.61
CA ALA A 71 12.72 13.09 7.91
C ALA A 71 11.78 12.55 9.02
N ALA A 72 10.51 12.95 9.00
CA ALA A 72 9.50 12.44 9.92
C ALA A 72 9.31 10.92 9.79
N ILE A 73 9.23 10.40 8.56
CA ILE A 73 9.14 8.95 8.30
C ILE A 73 10.34 8.21 8.90
N VAL A 74 11.57 8.70 8.65
CA VAL A 74 12.79 8.07 9.21
C VAL A 74 12.76 8.05 10.73
N THR A 75 12.37 9.17 11.34
CA THR A 75 12.29 9.33 12.79
C THR A 75 11.30 8.34 13.41
N GLU A 76 10.09 8.27 12.86
CA GLU A 76 9.05 7.37 13.37
C GLU A 76 9.44 5.89 13.19
N LEU A 77 9.97 5.50 12.03
CA LEU A 77 10.44 4.13 11.81
C LEU A 77 11.52 3.70 12.80
N LYS A 78 12.46 4.60 13.12
CA LYS A 78 13.50 4.35 14.12
C LYS A 78 12.93 4.19 15.54
N GLN A 79 11.88 4.93 15.91
CA GLN A 79 11.18 4.78 17.20
C GLN A 79 10.59 3.37 17.35
N TYR A 80 10.17 2.75 16.23
CA TYR A 80 9.67 1.37 16.21
C TYR A 80 10.76 0.33 15.91
N HIS A 81 12.05 0.71 15.98
CA HIS A 81 13.20 -0.20 15.74
C HIS A 81 13.22 -0.82 14.34
N VAL A 82 12.61 -0.16 13.35
CA VAL A 82 12.72 -0.57 11.95
C VAL A 82 14.06 -0.11 11.39
N ASN A 83 14.80 -0.99 10.74
CA ASN A 83 16.03 -0.61 10.04
C ASN A 83 15.69 0.23 8.80
N THR A 84 16.24 1.45 8.75
CA THR A 84 16.00 2.47 7.72
C THR A 84 17.16 2.63 6.73
N GLU A 85 18.24 1.82 6.83
CA GLU A 85 19.42 1.95 5.97
C GLU A 85 19.15 1.66 4.49
N LEU A 86 18.04 0.96 4.20
CA LEU A 86 17.64 0.65 2.84
C LEU A 86 16.66 1.67 2.24
N LEU A 87 16.33 2.73 2.97
CA LEU A 87 15.59 3.86 2.44
C LEU A 87 16.47 4.67 1.49
N ARG A 88 15.94 4.97 0.31
CA ARG A 88 16.63 5.82 -0.66
C ARG A 88 16.09 7.24 -0.61
N VAL A 89 16.96 8.17 -0.23
CA VAL A 89 16.64 9.61 -0.23
C VAL A 89 16.89 10.19 -1.61
N LEU A 90 15.91 10.87 -2.18
CA LEU A 90 15.98 11.55 -3.48
C LEU A 90 16.01 13.07 -3.29
N PRO A 91 17.16 13.73 -3.54
CA PRO A 91 17.32 15.15 -3.20
C PRO A 91 16.44 16.11 -4.02
N LYS A 92 15.94 15.68 -5.18
CA LYS A 92 15.16 16.51 -6.11
C LYS A 92 13.68 16.17 -6.15
N GLU A 93 13.21 15.24 -5.32
CA GLU A 93 11.82 14.82 -5.28
C GLU A 93 11.26 15.03 -3.89
N ASN A 94 9.98 15.34 -3.81
CA ASN A 94 9.26 15.41 -2.55
C ASN A 94 8.87 14.01 -2.10
N THR A 95 8.80 13.78 -0.81
CA THR A 95 8.22 12.57 -0.23
C THR A 95 6.76 12.42 -0.64
N ALA A 96 6.31 11.20 -0.86
CA ALA A 96 4.90 10.91 -1.08
C ALA A 96 4.07 11.42 0.10
N TYR A 97 2.94 12.05 -0.21
CA TYR A 97 2.10 12.70 0.79
C TYR A 97 0.63 12.47 0.49
N SER A 98 -0.16 12.12 1.49
CA SER A 98 -1.60 12.00 1.36
C SER A 98 -2.30 12.94 2.32
N THR A 99 -3.35 13.61 1.82
CA THR A 99 -4.30 14.36 2.64
C THR A 99 -5.61 13.58 2.66
N LEU A 100 -6.01 13.16 3.85
CA LEU A 100 -7.25 12.42 4.07
C LEU A 100 -8.29 13.40 4.60
N LEU A 101 -9.32 13.64 3.80
CA LEU A 101 -10.49 14.40 4.19
C LEU A 101 -11.48 13.41 4.77
N THR A 102 -11.88 13.61 6.01
CA THR A 102 -12.79 12.69 6.71
C THR A 102 -14.06 13.44 7.09
N ALA A 103 -15.16 13.03 6.51
CA ALA A 103 -16.47 13.57 6.81
C ALA A 103 -17.01 13.02 8.14
N LYS A 104 -18.03 13.67 8.68
CA LYS A 104 -18.64 13.38 9.98
C LYS A 104 -19.18 11.95 10.12
N ASN A 105 -19.54 11.31 9.01
CA ASN A 105 -20.00 9.91 8.98
C ASN A 105 -18.87 8.88 8.95
N GLY A 106 -17.59 9.32 8.96
CA GLY A 106 -16.42 8.45 8.89
C GLY A 106 -15.98 8.08 7.48
N GLU A 107 -16.74 8.47 6.45
CA GLU A 107 -16.30 8.34 5.04
C GLU A 107 -15.16 9.32 4.77
N ARG A 108 -14.28 8.93 3.84
CA ARG A 108 -13.09 9.73 3.56
C ARG A 108 -12.72 9.77 2.09
N SER A 109 -12.25 10.91 1.67
CA SER A 109 -11.57 11.11 0.39
C SER A 109 -10.06 11.26 0.61
N VAL A 110 -9.26 10.72 -0.28
CA VAL A 110 -7.79 10.76 -0.16
C VAL A 110 -7.19 11.47 -1.35
N LEU A 111 -6.54 12.60 -1.11
CA LEU A 111 -5.74 13.32 -2.08
C LEU A 111 -4.30 12.82 -1.99
N VAL A 112 -3.76 12.27 -3.07
CA VAL A 112 -2.45 11.62 -3.06
C VAL A 112 -1.46 12.34 -3.96
N HIS A 113 -0.37 12.83 -3.38
CA HIS A 113 0.84 13.21 -4.08
C HIS A 113 1.85 12.07 -3.99
N ARG A 114 2.20 11.45 -5.12
CA ARG A 114 3.06 10.25 -5.10
C ARG A 114 4.55 10.57 -4.96
N GLY A 115 5.01 11.74 -5.38
CA GLY A 115 6.39 12.19 -5.21
C GLY A 115 7.43 11.10 -5.52
N ALA A 116 8.40 10.95 -4.66
CA ALA A 116 9.48 9.98 -4.76
C ALA A 116 9.03 8.51 -4.96
N SER A 117 7.80 8.17 -4.55
CA SER A 117 7.28 6.80 -4.71
C SER A 117 6.73 6.49 -6.10
N SER A 118 6.60 7.50 -7.00
CA SER A 118 5.95 7.34 -8.32
C SER A 118 6.74 6.52 -9.32
N SER A 119 8.07 6.45 -9.19
CA SER A 119 8.98 5.89 -10.19
C SER A 119 9.91 4.82 -9.62
N PHE A 120 9.41 4.01 -8.69
CA PHE A 120 10.17 2.92 -8.08
C PHE A 120 10.64 1.91 -9.14
N SER A 121 11.93 1.57 -9.14
CA SER A 121 12.57 0.80 -10.19
C SER A 121 13.55 -0.25 -9.66
N ALA A 122 14.10 -1.06 -10.55
CA ALA A 122 15.08 -2.07 -10.19
C ALA A 122 16.39 -1.50 -9.59
N SER A 123 16.72 -0.25 -9.90
CA SER A 123 17.89 0.42 -9.31
C SER A 123 17.70 0.83 -7.85
N ASP A 124 16.45 0.85 -7.38
CA ASP A 124 16.11 1.17 -5.99
C ASP A 124 16.18 -0.05 -5.07
N ILE A 125 16.23 -1.24 -5.66
CA ILE A 125 16.30 -2.49 -4.92
C ILE A 125 17.75 -2.77 -4.51
N PRO A 126 18.02 -2.93 -3.21
CA PRO A 126 19.35 -3.27 -2.73
C PRO A 126 19.61 -4.77 -2.90
N TRP A 127 19.73 -5.26 -4.13
CA TRP A 127 19.78 -6.68 -4.51
C TRP A 127 20.75 -7.52 -3.68
N LYS A 128 21.89 -6.94 -3.27
CA LYS A 128 22.90 -7.62 -2.46
C LYS A 128 22.46 -7.77 -0.99
N ASN A 129 21.56 -6.90 -0.52
CA ASN A 129 21.14 -6.80 0.88
C ASN A 129 19.72 -7.33 1.13
N LEU A 130 19.06 -7.91 0.10
CA LEU A 130 17.72 -8.49 0.22
C LEU A 130 17.70 -9.87 0.90
N LYS A 131 18.78 -10.29 1.52
CA LYS A 131 18.81 -11.58 2.20
C LYS A 131 17.98 -11.52 3.48
N SER A 132 16.81 -12.16 3.46
CA SER A 132 15.86 -12.20 4.56
C SER A 132 15.09 -13.53 4.55
N GLN A 133 14.39 -13.85 5.63
CA GLN A 133 13.48 -14.99 5.66
C GLN A 133 12.19 -14.71 4.88
N TRP A 134 11.73 -13.46 4.92
CA TRP A 134 10.51 -12.99 4.27
C TRP A 134 10.73 -11.66 3.55
N LEU A 135 10.08 -11.52 2.41
CA LEU A 135 9.82 -10.22 1.77
C LEU A 135 8.31 -9.98 1.78
N TYR A 136 7.90 -8.86 2.35
CA TYR A 136 6.53 -8.35 2.23
C TYR A 136 6.53 -7.22 1.21
N ILE A 137 5.82 -7.40 0.11
CA ILE A 137 5.80 -6.46 -1.02
C ILE A 137 4.41 -5.86 -1.09
N THR A 138 4.36 -4.53 -1.04
CA THR A 138 3.14 -3.76 -1.32
C THR A 138 3.14 -3.28 -2.76
N SER A 139 2.23 -2.37 -3.13
CA SER A 139 2.20 -1.80 -4.48
C SER A 139 3.55 -1.22 -4.91
N LEU A 140 3.98 -1.58 -6.10
CA LEU A 140 5.13 -1.02 -6.81
C LEU A 140 4.69 -0.05 -7.91
N ALA A 141 3.57 0.65 -7.71
CA ALA A 141 2.96 1.58 -8.65
C ALA A 141 2.61 0.95 -10.03
N GLY A 142 2.30 -0.35 -10.05
CA GLY A 142 1.96 -1.10 -11.26
C GLY A 142 3.15 -1.68 -12.02
N ASN A 143 4.36 -1.59 -11.45
CA ASN A 143 5.57 -2.14 -12.07
C ASN A 143 5.64 -3.67 -11.88
N ILE A 144 4.87 -4.40 -12.67
CA ILE A 144 4.77 -5.86 -12.58
C ILE A 144 6.11 -6.54 -12.97
N GLU A 145 6.87 -5.97 -13.88
CA GLU A 145 8.17 -6.47 -14.29
C GLU A 145 9.18 -6.43 -13.13
N LEU A 146 9.10 -5.38 -12.30
CA LEU A 146 9.90 -5.28 -11.09
C LEU A 146 9.45 -6.33 -10.06
N LEU A 147 8.15 -6.50 -9.87
CA LEU A 147 7.60 -7.52 -8.97
C LEU A 147 8.09 -8.92 -9.39
N GLN A 148 8.01 -9.27 -10.67
CA GLN A 148 8.49 -10.54 -11.23
C GLN A 148 9.99 -10.75 -10.94
N LYS A 149 10.80 -9.71 -11.12
CA LYS A 149 12.25 -9.78 -10.83
C LYS A 149 12.52 -10.02 -9.34
N ILE A 150 11.82 -9.32 -8.45
CA ILE A 150 11.97 -9.48 -7.00
C ILE A 150 11.56 -10.89 -6.57
N VAL A 151 10.39 -11.38 -7.02
CA VAL A 151 9.88 -12.72 -6.72
C VAL A 151 10.84 -13.80 -7.22
N THR A 152 11.35 -13.65 -8.45
CA THR A 152 12.33 -14.60 -9.02
C THR A 152 13.63 -14.64 -8.21
N GLN A 153 14.12 -13.48 -7.79
CA GLN A 153 15.35 -13.41 -6.98
C GLN A 153 15.13 -14.01 -5.58
N ALA A 154 14.00 -13.69 -4.95
CA ALA A 154 13.63 -14.24 -3.65
C ALA A 154 13.56 -15.78 -3.69
N LYS A 155 12.92 -16.34 -4.71
CA LYS A 155 12.83 -17.79 -4.92
C LYS A 155 14.21 -18.44 -5.02
N LYS A 156 15.15 -17.84 -5.77
CA LYS A 156 16.54 -18.34 -5.88
C LYS A 156 17.28 -18.34 -4.55
N GLN A 157 16.91 -17.45 -3.63
CA GLN A 157 17.51 -17.30 -2.31
C GLN A 157 16.81 -18.11 -1.20
N GLY A 158 15.70 -18.79 -1.52
CA GLY A 158 14.86 -19.48 -0.55
C GLY A 158 14.07 -18.52 0.37
N THR A 159 13.95 -17.25 -0.01
CA THR A 159 13.19 -16.24 0.71
C THR A 159 11.70 -16.39 0.41
N LYS A 160 10.87 -16.43 1.43
CA LYS A 160 9.41 -16.45 1.29
C LYS A 160 8.89 -15.07 0.90
N VAL A 161 7.86 -15.02 0.04
CA VAL A 161 7.30 -13.76 -0.46
C VAL A 161 5.83 -13.65 -0.10
N ALA A 162 5.48 -12.56 0.55
CA ALA A 162 4.10 -12.11 0.75
C ALA A 162 3.85 -10.87 -0.11
N VAL A 163 2.70 -10.83 -0.79
CA VAL A 163 2.34 -9.70 -1.67
C VAL A 163 0.96 -9.17 -1.30
N ASN A 164 0.88 -7.84 -1.13
CA ASN A 164 -0.38 -7.09 -1.15
C ASN A 164 -0.34 -6.14 -2.35
N PRO A 165 -0.83 -6.57 -3.52
CA PRO A 165 -0.70 -5.81 -4.76
C PRO A 165 -1.55 -4.54 -4.70
N GLY A 166 -1.11 -3.51 -5.40
CA GLY A 166 -1.92 -2.33 -5.60
C GLY A 166 -2.79 -2.42 -6.85
N ARG A 167 -3.64 -1.43 -7.04
CA ARG A 167 -4.55 -1.37 -8.21
C ARG A 167 -3.80 -1.41 -9.55
N GLY A 168 -2.56 -0.92 -9.59
CA GLY A 168 -1.73 -0.94 -10.80
C GLY A 168 -1.34 -2.35 -11.22
N GLU A 169 -0.91 -3.18 -10.28
CA GLU A 169 -0.58 -4.58 -10.49
C GLU A 169 -1.82 -5.39 -10.83
N LEU A 170 -2.95 -5.13 -10.16
CA LEU A 170 -4.22 -5.84 -10.39
C LEU A 170 -4.84 -5.57 -11.77
N LYS A 171 -4.57 -4.41 -12.40
CA LYS A 171 -4.95 -4.15 -13.79
C LYS A 171 -4.24 -5.08 -14.79
N ARG A 172 -3.16 -5.73 -14.35
CA ARG A 172 -2.40 -6.73 -15.09
C ARG A 172 -2.63 -8.12 -14.48
N ALA A 173 -3.91 -8.49 -14.36
CA ALA A 173 -4.33 -9.71 -13.67
C ALA A 173 -3.70 -10.99 -14.22
N VAL A 174 -3.49 -11.08 -15.53
CA VAL A 174 -2.85 -12.25 -16.17
C VAL A 174 -1.45 -12.44 -15.62
N GLU A 175 -0.61 -11.42 -15.71
CA GLU A 175 0.78 -11.48 -15.26
C GLU A 175 0.87 -11.64 -13.73
N MET A 176 -0.07 -11.05 -12.99
CA MET A 176 -0.13 -11.22 -11.54
C MET A 176 -0.50 -12.66 -11.17
N ARG A 177 -1.42 -13.31 -11.90
CA ARG A 177 -1.77 -14.73 -11.68
C ARG A 177 -0.59 -15.68 -11.96
N GLU A 178 0.24 -15.40 -12.96
CA GLU A 178 1.45 -16.18 -13.24
C GLU A 178 2.43 -16.22 -12.06
N LEU A 179 2.42 -15.17 -11.23
CA LEU A 179 3.29 -15.10 -10.04
C LEU A 179 2.78 -15.91 -8.85
N LEU A 180 1.48 -16.24 -8.79
CA LEU A 180 0.86 -16.86 -7.60
C LEU A 180 1.56 -18.15 -7.17
N SER A 181 2.00 -18.98 -8.11
CA SER A 181 2.74 -20.23 -7.83
C SER A 181 4.12 -20.01 -7.18
N SER A 182 4.61 -18.78 -7.16
CA SER A 182 5.91 -18.41 -6.60
C SER A 182 5.79 -17.58 -5.32
N LEU A 183 4.57 -17.29 -4.87
CA LEU A 183 4.28 -16.58 -3.63
C LEU A 183 4.06 -17.56 -2.47
N SER A 184 4.31 -17.10 -1.26
CA SER A 184 3.94 -17.80 -0.03
C SER A 184 2.64 -17.27 0.55
N VAL A 185 2.37 -15.96 0.42
CA VAL A 185 1.15 -15.31 0.89
C VAL A 185 0.69 -14.27 -0.14
N LEU A 186 -0.61 -14.29 -0.45
CA LEU A 186 -1.30 -13.23 -1.17
C LEU A 186 -2.32 -12.59 -0.25
N ILE A 187 -2.33 -11.27 -0.15
CA ILE A 187 -3.29 -10.51 0.66
C ILE A 187 -4.02 -9.56 -0.26
N VAL A 188 -5.33 -9.68 -0.34
CA VAL A 188 -6.20 -8.85 -1.18
C VAL A 188 -7.51 -8.57 -0.45
N ASN A 189 -8.18 -7.46 -0.77
CA ASN A 189 -9.56 -7.28 -0.35
C ASN A 189 -10.52 -7.99 -1.32
N LEU A 190 -11.83 -7.99 -1.00
CA LEU A 190 -12.83 -8.69 -1.78
C LEU A 190 -12.86 -8.24 -3.25
N GLU A 191 -12.85 -6.92 -3.50
CA GLU A 191 -12.87 -6.35 -4.86
C GLU A 191 -11.59 -6.71 -5.63
N GLU A 192 -10.44 -6.63 -4.97
CA GLU A 192 -9.16 -7.00 -5.54
C GLU A 192 -9.08 -8.49 -5.88
N ALA A 193 -9.64 -9.34 -5.01
CA ALA A 193 -9.75 -10.77 -5.28
C ALA A 193 -10.65 -11.06 -6.49
N GLN A 194 -11.78 -10.36 -6.62
CA GLN A 194 -12.66 -10.45 -7.79
C GLN A 194 -11.94 -10.04 -9.07
N MET A 195 -11.23 -8.90 -9.04
CA MET A 195 -10.43 -8.44 -10.19
C MET A 195 -9.38 -9.47 -10.60
N LEU A 196 -8.64 -10.02 -9.62
CA LEU A 196 -7.57 -10.98 -9.89
C LEU A 196 -8.10 -12.34 -10.36
N ALA A 197 -9.24 -12.79 -9.84
CA ALA A 197 -9.91 -14.03 -10.23
C ALA A 197 -10.75 -13.88 -11.51
N GLU A 198 -10.95 -12.65 -12.01
CA GLU A 198 -11.90 -12.35 -13.11
C GLU A 198 -13.28 -12.94 -12.84
N SER A 199 -13.81 -12.73 -11.62
CA SER A 199 -15.02 -13.35 -11.13
C SER A 199 -15.88 -12.37 -10.34
N ASP A 200 -17.21 -12.45 -10.52
CA ASP A 200 -18.19 -11.68 -9.74
C ASP A 200 -18.59 -12.37 -8.43
N GLU A 201 -17.90 -13.45 -8.03
CA GLU A 201 -18.14 -14.15 -6.78
C GLU A 201 -18.00 -13.18 -5.59
N LYS A 202 -18.94 -13.25 -4.64
CA LYS A 202 -18.98 -12.37 -3.46
C LYS A 202 -18.52 -13.04 -2.17
N ASP A 203 -18.29 -14.33 -2.23
CA ASP A 203 -17.77 -15.12 -1.11
C ASP A 203 -16.23 -15.12 -1.15
N GLY A 204 -15.61 -14.47 -0.16
CA GLY A 204 -14.15 -14.38 -0.06
C GLY A 204 -13.45 -15.74 0.04
N ALA A 205 -14.09 -16.75 0.68
CA ALA A 205 -13.53 -18.09 0.77
C ALA A 205 -13.54 -18.81 -0.58
N LYS A 206 -14.56 -18.60 -1.41
CA LYS A 206 -14.58 -19.12 -2.77
C LYS A 206 -13.57 -18.44 -3.67
N LEU A 207 -13.43 -17.10 -3.57
CA LEU A 207 -12.41 -16.35 -4.29
C LEU A 207 -10.99 -16.82 -3.90
N ALA A 208 -10.74 -17.03 -2.60
CA ALA A 208 -9.47 -17.58 -2.14
C ALA A 208 -9.15 -18.95 -2.77
N LYS A 209 -10.18 -19.81 -2.94
CA LYS A 209 -10.02 -21.10 -3.62
C LYS A 209 -9.72 -20.96 -5.11
N LEU A 210 -10.33 -19.99 -5.80
CA LEU A 210 -10.05 -19.71 -7.21
C LEU A 210 -8.60 -19.24 -7.44
N LEU A 211 -8.02 -18.55 -6.44
CA LEU A 211 -6.66 -18.03 -6.48
C LEU A 211 -5.63 -18.97 -5.84
N ALA A 212 -6.04 -20.14 -5.36
CA ALA A 212 -5.17 -21.04 -4.62
C ALA A 212 -4.15 -21.75 -5.51
N TYR A 213 -2.93 -21.88 -4.99
CA TYR A 213 -1.86 -22.70 -5.53
C TYR A 213 -1.21 -23.53 -4.41
N PRO A 214 -0.58 -24.66 -4.70
CA PRO A 214 0.16 -25.43 -3.70
C PRO A 214 1.21 -24.58 -3.00
N GLY A 215 1.14 -24.50 -1.68
CA GLY A 215 2.07 -23.69 -0.87
C GLY A 215 1.76 -22.21 -0.76
N LEU A 216 0.71 -21.71 -1.43
CA LEU A 216 0.24 -20.34 -1.31
C LEU A 216 -0.88 -20.23 -0.27
N THR A 217 -0.74 -19.31 0.67
CA THR A 217 -1.83 -18.87 1.55
C THR A 217 -2.48 -17.64 0.94
N VAL A 218 -3.77 -17.70 0.67
CA VAL A 218 -4.56 -16.55 0.17
C VAL A 218 -5.41 -16.00 1.30
N ILE A 219 -5.26 -14.69 1.57
CA ILE A 219 -6.02 -13.95 2.58
C ILE A 219 -6.91 -12.95 1.82
N VAL A 220 -8.22 -13.10 1.95
CA VAL A 220 -9.21 -12.17 1.39
C VAL A 220 -9.86 -11.41 2.54
N THR A 221 -9.63 -10.09 2.61
CA THR A 221 -10.24 -9.23 3.62
C THR A 221 -11.57 -8.66 3.12
N ASN A 222 -12.55 -8.50 4.04
CA ASN A 222 -13.89 -8.03 3.71
C ASN A 222 -14.38 -6.93 4.68
N GLY A 223 -13.54 -5.93 4.91
CA GLY A 223 -13.84 -4.82 5.82
C GLY A 223 -14.23 -5.29 7.21
N ALA A 224 -15.34 -4.76 7.74
CA ALA A 224 -15.83 -5.11 9.07
C ALA A 224 -16.33 -6.57 9.20
N ARG A 225 -16.44 -7.29 8.12
CA ARG A 225 -16.91 -8.69 8.09
C ARG A 225 -15.79 -9.73 8.07
N GLY A 226 -14.55 -9.32 8.16
CA GLY A 226 -13.38 -10.19 8.20
C GLY A 226 -12.56 -10.28 6.95
#